data_93260d631334601e7898433479a7a3f9
#
_entry.id   93260d631334601e7898433479a7a3f9
#
_cell.length_a   1.000
_cell.length_b   1.000
_cell.length_c   1.000
_cell.angle_alpha   90.00
_cell.angle_beta   90.00
_cell.angle_gamma   90.00
#
_symmetry.space_group_name_H-M   'P 1'
#
loop_
_entity.id
_entity.type
_entity.pdbx_description
1 polymer ?
#
loop_
_entity_poly.entity_id
_entity_poly.type
_entity_poly.pdbx_seq_one_letter_code
_entity_poly.pdbx_strand_id
1 'polypeptide(L)'
;QANIKPGQIATLILPGDTAWNEGSKIESIELNMKSKIVSSKIIDEAILELQDAKNPLILVGGEALEENNLIKLAKVADKIGCPIKTDWFNARLDKGAGRINSVRIPYVVDKAVEVLKDFDTIIIIGARRPVAFFAYPNKPGVLTQDSTKFFELASISDDITTVVEELSDRIGISNNIPSTISKFDIPDIPKGPINPMSLGMVLGALIPENAIIVDESVTTGREFFYQTSGSHPHTWLNNCGGSIGFGMPV
;
A
#
# COMPACT_ATOMS: atom_id res chain seq x y z
N GLN A 1 -17.24 -13.33 -7.54
CA GLN A 1 -16.83 -12.07 -6.90
C GLN A 1 -15.57 -12.26 -6.07
N ALA A 2 -15.47 -13.30 -5.23
CA ALA A 2 -14.29 -13.51 -4.38
C ALA A 2 -12.98 -13.61 -5.17
N ASN A 3 -13.01 -14.12 -6.39
CA ASN A 3 -11.84 -14.33 -7.24
C ASN A 3 -11.58 -13.19 -8.25
N ILE A 4 -12.45 -12.19 -8.32
CA ILE A 4 -12.20 -11.02 -9.17
C ILE A 4 -11.26 -10.07 -8.42
N LYS A 5 -10.19 -9.57 -9.08
CA LYS A 5 -9.29 -8.59 -8.48
C LYS A 5 -10.06 -7.35 -7.99
N PRO A 6 -9.72 -6.84 -6.81
CA PRO A 6 -8.62 -7.17 -5.89
C PRO A 6 -8.90 -8.30 -4.90
N GLY A 7 -9.86 -9.17 -5.15
CA GLY A 7 -10.43 -10.08 -4.18
C GLY A 7 -11.47 -9.36 -3.29
N GLN A 8 -12.67 -9.96 -3.16
CA GLN A 8 -13.76 -9.33 -2.41
C GLN A 8 -14.43 -10.35 -1.51
N ILE A 9 -15.01 -9.88 -0.43
CA ILE A 9 -15.86 -10.72 0.42
C ILE A 9 -17.14 -11.00 -0.35
N ALA A 10 -17.38 -12.29 -0.66
CA ALA A 10 -18.62 -12.74 -1.27
C ALA A 10 -19.47 -13.39 -0.18
N THR A 11 -20.62 -12.80 0.11
CA THR A 11 -21.58 -13.31 1.09
C THR A 11 -22.70 -14.04 0.39
N LEU A 12 -22.89 -15.32 0.70
CA LEU A 12 -24.01 -16.14 0.25
C LEU A 12 -24.97 -16.34 1.43
N ILE A 13 -26.20 -15.88 1.26
CA ILE A 13 -27.28 -16.16 2.21
C ILE A 13 -28.05 -17.39 1.71
N LEU A 14 -27.97 -18.49 2.47
CA LEU A 14 -28.67 -19.72 2.17
C LEU A 14 -29.88 -19.85 3.11
N PRO A 15 -31.13 -19.61 2.65
CA PRO A 15 -32.32 -19.81 3.46
C PRO A 15 -32.48 -21.27 3.88
N GLY A 16 -33.10 -21.50 5.04
CA GLY A 16 -33.23 -22.85 5.61
C GLY A 16 -34.02 -23.81 4.71
N ASP A 17 -35.06 -23.34 4.07
CA ASP A 17 -35.86 -24.13 3.14
C ASP A 17 -35.07 -24.58 1.90
N THR A 18 -34.17 -23.74 1.41
CA THR A 18 -33.25 -24.11 0.31
C THR A 18 -32.32 -25.24 0.71
N ALA A 19 -31.89 -25.28 1.99
CA ALA A 19 -30.99 -26.31 2.52
C ALA A 19 -31.72 -27.66 2.73
N TRP A 20 -33.04 -27.64 2.95
CA TRP A 20 -33.85 -28.84 3.21
C TRP A 20 -34.52 -29.45 1.97
N ASN A 21 -34.71 -28.67 0.91
CA ASN A 21 -35.36 -29.13 -0.33
C ASN A 21 -34.35 -29.88 -1.23
N GLU A 22 -34.89 -30.66 -2.15
CA GLU A 22 -34.08 -31.33 -3.17
C GLU A 22 -33.30 -30.27 -3.99
N GLY A 23 -32.02 -30.54 -4.21
CA GLY A 23 -31.14 -29.65 -4.97
C GLY A 23 -31.45 -29.70 -6.47
N SER A 24 -31.13 -28.62 -7.15
CA SER A 24 -31.16 -28.55 -8.60
C SER A 24 -29.84 -29.01 -9.22
N LYS A 25 -29.57 -28.62 -10.44
CA LYS A 25 -28.34 -28.98 -11.16
C LYS A 25 -27.10 -28.41 -10.50
N ILE A 26 -25.98 -29.13 -10.61
CA ILE A 26 -24.65 -28.56 -10.42
C ILE A 26 -24.36 -27.66 -11.62
N GLU A 27 -24.22 -26.36 -11.36
CA GLU A 27 -23.86 -25.40 -12.38
C GLU A 27 -22.39 -25.04 -12.21
N SER A 28 -21.65 -24.99 -13.30
CA SER A 28 -20.30 -24.43 -13.35
C SER A 28 -20.34 -23.02 -13.94
N ILE A 29 -19.70 -22.08 -13.28
CA ILE A 29 -19.59 -20.71 -13.76
C ILE A 29 -18.17 -20.52 -14.32
N GLU A 30 -18.06 -20.12 -15.59
CA GLU A 30 -16.80 -19.66 -16.13
C GLU A 30 -16.46 -18.30 -15.50
N LEU A 31 -15.34 -18.26 -14.78
CA LEU A 31 -14.86 -17.03 -14.17
C LEU A 31 -14.13 -16.19 -15.21
N ASN A 32 -14.69 -15.06 -15.60
CA ASN A 32 -13.96 -14.07 -16.36
C ASN A 32 -13.13 -13.21 -15.38
N MET A 33 -11.88 -13.61 -15.17
CA MET A 33 -10.96 -12.99 -14.21
C MET A 33 -10.11 -11.85 -14.82
N LYS A 34 -10.49 -11.34 -15.99
CA LYS A 34 -9.70 -10.28 -16.64
C LYS A 34 -9.84 -8.97 -15.87
N SER A 35 -8.70 -8.43 -15.43
CA SER A 35 -8.63 -7.07 -14.92
C SER A 35 -8.91 -6.07 -16.04
N LYS A 36 -9.42 -4.90 -15.68
CA LYS A 36 -9.65 -3.83 -16.63
C LYS A 36 -8.30 -3.23 -17.07
N ILE A 37 -8.12 -3.09 -18.37
CA ILE A 37 -6.92 -2.49 -18.95
C ILE A 37 -7.12 -0.96 -18.96
N VAL A 38 -6.14 -0.24 -18.41
CA VAL A 38 -6.08 1.22 -18.51
C VAL A 38 -5.59 1.60 -19.92
N SER A 39 -6.23 2.59 -20.53
CA SER A 39 -5.82 3.01 -21.87
C SER A 39 -4.47 3.73 -21.86
N SER A 40 -3.70 3.53 -22.92
CA SER A 40 -2.42 4.21 -23.14
C SER A 40 -2.53 5.74 -23.04
N LYS A 41 -3.67 6.30 -23.42
CA LYS A 41 -3.94 7.75 -23.32
C LYS A 41 -3.94 8.23 -21.86
N ILE A 42 -4.53 7.48 -20.94
CA ILE A 42 -4.55 7.82 -19.50
C ILE A 42 -3.12 7.79 -18.94
N ILE A 43 -2.29 6.85 -19.41
CA ILE A 43 -0.87 6.77 -19.00
C ILE A 43 -0.10 8.00 -19.50
N ASP A 44 -0.30 8.42 -20.76
CA ASP A 44 0.31 9.63 -21.30
C ASP A 44 -0.12 10.89 -20.52
N GLU A 45 -1.40 10.99 -20.19
CA GLU A 45 -1.93 12.08 -19.36
C GLU A 45 -1.28 12.09 -17.96
N ALA A 46 -1.12 10.93 -17.32
CA ALA A 46 -0.45 10.83 -16.02
C ALA A 46 1.02 11.27 -16.09
N ILE A 47 1.72 10.93 -17.18
CA ILE A 47 3.11 11.36 -17.39
C ILE A 47 3.18 12.90 -17.51
N LEU A 48 2.28 13.51 -18.27
CA LEU A 48 2.22 14.96 -18.38
C LEU A 48 1.94 15.60 -17.01
N GLU A 49 0.98 15.06 -16.25
CA GLU A 49 0.67 15.56 -14.91
C GLU A 49 1.88 15.49 -13.97
N LEU A 50 2.66 14.41 -14.03
CA LEU A 50 3.90 14.26 -13.24
C LEU A 50 4.97 15.27 -13.66
N GLN A 51 5.09 15.54 -14.95
CA GLN A 51 6.12 16.45 -15.51
C GLN A 51 5.79 17.92 -15.30
N ASP A 52 4.51 18.28 -15.36
CA ASP A 52 4.04 19.68 -15.24
C ASP A 52 3.90 20.11 -13.77
N ALA A 53 3.78 19.17 -12.83
CA ALA A 53 3.67 19.45 -11.41
C ALA A 53 4.97 20.01 -10.83
N LYS A 54 4.85 20.96 -9.92
CA LYS A 54 6.02 21.53 -9.19
C LYS A 54 6.47 20.63 -8.05
N ASN A 55 5.51 19.97 -7.42
CA ASN A 55 5.76 19.10 -6.27
C ASN A 55 4.83 17.88 -6.31
N PRO A 56 5.05 16.94 -7.24
CA PRO A 56 4.22 15.77 -7.40
C PRO A 56 4.46 14.73 -6.30
N LEU A 57 3.43 13.91 -6.04
CA LEU A 57 3.49 12.73 -5.19
C LEU A 57 2.92 11.54 -5.96
N ILE A 58 3.58 10.38 -5.88
CA ILE A 58 3.00 9.11 -6.31
C ILE A 58 2.46 8.39 -5.06
N LEU A 59 1.13 8.21 -5.00
CA LEU A 59 0.45 7.50 -3.93
C LEU A 59 0.07 6.10 -4.39
N VAL A 60 0.61 5.09 -3.72
CA VAL A 60 0.50 3.69 -4.14
C VAL A 60 -0.23 2.83 -3.12
N GLY A 61 -0.95 1.82 -3.61
CA GLY A 61 -1.67 0.84 -2.82
C GLY A 61 -1.94 -0.46 -3.59
N GLY A 62 -2.55 -1.44 -2.94
CA GLY A 62 -2.90 -2.72 -3.58
C GLY A 62 -1.71 -3.38 -4.27
N GLU A 63 -1.89 -3.87 -5.49
CA GLU A 63 -0.84 -4.54 -6.28
C GLU A 63 0.35 -3.64 -6.63
N ALA A 64 0.22 -2.32 -6.57
CA ALA A 64 1.35 -1.41 -6.74
C ALA A 64 2.41 -1.55 -5.62
N LEU A 65 2.04 -2.16 -4.48
CA LEU A 65 2.93 -2.45 -3.37
C LEU A 65 3.65 -3.81 -3.48
N GLU A 66 3.33 -4.61 -4.47
CA GLU A 66 4.09 -5.82 -4.77
C GLU A 66 5.52 -5.45 -5.20
N GLU A 67 6.48 -6.25 -4.78
CA GLU A 67 7.91 -5.95 -4.93
C GLU A 67 8.30 -5.43 -6.31
N ASN A 68 7.94 -6.17 -7.36
CA ASN A 68 8.35 -5.81 -8.73
C ASN A 68 7.74 -4.49 -9.21
N ASN A 69 6.46 -4.25 -8.89
CA ASN A 69 5.76 -3.02 -9.23
C ASN A 69 6.32 -1.84 -8.44
N LEU A 70 6.54 -2.02 -7.15
CA LEU A 70 7.04 -0.98 -6.28
C LEU A 70 8.48 -0.57 -6.63
N ILE A 71 9.34 -1.51 -7.03
CA ILE A 71 10.69 -1.21 -7.53
C ILE A 71 10.63 -0.37 -8.82
N LYS A 72 9.76 -0.71 -9.78
CA LYS A 72 9.57 0.07 -11.00
C LYS A 72 9.06 1.48 -10.69
N LEU A 73 8.06 1.59 -9.83
CA LEU A 73 7.51 2.89 -9.41
C LEU A 73 8.53 3.74 -8.65
N ALA A 74 9.39 3.13 -7.84
CA ALA A 74 10.48 3.85 -7.18
C ALA A 74 11.49 4.41 -8.19
N LYS A 75 11.80 3.68 -9.26
CA LYS A 75 12.63 4.17 -10.37
C LYS A 75 11.95 5.30 -11.17
N VAL A 76 10.63 5.21 -11.35
CA VAL A 76 9.83 6.30 -11.94
C VAL A 76 9.94 7.55 -11.05
N ALA A 77 9.73 7.39 -9.76
CA ALA A 77 9.81 8.48 -8.78
C ALA A 77 11.20 9.13 -8.75
N ASP A 78 12.27 8.33 -8.76
CA ASP A 78 13.65 8.83 -8.85
C ASP A 78 13.90 9.63 -10.15
N LYS A 79 13.35 9.15 -11.29
CA LYS A 79 13.49 9.82 -12.58
C LYS A 79 12.76 11.14 -12.65
N ILE A 80 11.57 11.21 -12.05
CA ILE A 80 10.75 12.42 -11.96
C ILE A 80 11.27 13.37 -10.87
N GLY A 81 11.90 12.83 -9.83
CA GLY A 81 12.34 13.59 -8.66
C GLY A 81 11.23 13.79 -7.62
N CYS A 82 10.30 12.85 -7.49
CA CYS A 82 9.19 12.92 -6.55
C CYS A 82 9.20 11.77 -5.53
N PRO A 83 8.57 11.94 -4.36
CA PRO A 83 8.43 10.84 -3.40
C PRO A 83 7.33 9.85 -3.80
N ILE A 84 7.47 8.62 -3.28
CA ILE A 84 6.39 7.65 -3.19
C ILE A 84 5.89 7.59 -1.76
N LYS A 85 4.58 7.58 -1.58
CA LYS A 85 3.94 7.33 -0.28
C LYS A 85 2.85 6.28 -0.43
N THR A 86 2.50 5.69 0.69
CA THR A 86 1.39 4.74 0.78
C THR A 86 0.48 5.12 1.95
N ASP A 87 -0.75 4.62 1.94
CA ASP A 87 -1.67 4.81 3.05
C ASP A 87 -1.12 4.15 4.33
N TRP A 88 -1.67 4.52 5.48
CA TRP A 88 -1.29 3.91 6.76
C TRP A 88 -1.62 2.42 6.79
N PHE A 89 -2.82 2.05 6.34
CA PHE A 89 -3.30 0.68 6.32
C PHE A 89 -3.18 0.07 4.92
N ASN A 90 -2.27 -0.88 4.78
CA ASN A 90 -2.13 -1.68 3.56
C ASN A 90 -2.29 -3.16 3.92
N ALA A 91 -3.08 -3.89 3.13
CA ALA A 91 -3.33 -5.30 3.38
C ALA A 91 -2.02 -6.11 3.40
N ARG A 92 -1.13 -5.79 2.46
CA ARG A 92 0.18 -6.45 2.31
C ARG A 92 1.21 -5.45 1.81
N LEU A 93 2.42 -5.57 2.32
CA LEU A 93 3.59 -4.83 1.87
C LEU A 93 4.85 -5.69 2.06
N ASP A 94 5.65 -5.83 1.02
CA ASP A 94 6.96 -6.47 1.10
C ASP A 94 7.99 -5.43 1.54
N LYS A 95 8.77 -5.74 2.58
CA LYS A 95 9.73 -4.81 3.19
C LYS A 95 10.97 -5.52 3.73
N GLY A 96 11.89 -4.75 4.31
CA GLY A 96 13.18 -5.22 4.77
C GLY A 96 14.31 -4.84 3.81
N ALA A 97 15.51 -5.33 4.08
CA ALA A 97 16.69 -5.07 3.27
C ALA A 97 16.49 -5.49 1.81
N GLY A 98 16.92 -4.67 0.86
CA GLY A 98 16.72 -4.91 -0.57
C GLY A 98 15.32 -4.59 -1.09
N ARG A 99 14.37 -4.21 -0.22
CA ARG A 99 13.02 -3.78 -0.58
C ARG A 99 12.90 -2.27 -0.56
N ILE A 100 11.88 -1.74 -1.21
CA ILE A 100 11.62 -0.29 -1.17
C ILE A 100 11.16 0.12 0.22
N ASN A 101 11.82 1.12 0.79
CA ASN A 101 11.40 1.71 2.05
C ASN A 101 10.19 2.64 1.84
N SER A 102 9.00 2.07 1.88
CA SER A 102 7.76 2.82 1.70
C SER A 102 7.47 3.70 2.91
N VAL A 103 7.25 5.00 2.66
CA VAL A 103 6.85 5.94 3.69
C VAL A 103 5.34 6.04 3.74
N ARG A 104 4.76 5.68 4.86
CA ARG A 104 3.31 5.79 5.09
C ARG A 104 2.89 7.23 5.33
N ILE A 105 1.73 7.63 4.81
CA ILE A 105 1.04 8.83 5.28
C ILE A 105 0.66 8.61 6.75
N PRO A 106 1.01 9.53 7.67
CA PRO A 106 0.73 9.34 9.09
C PRO A 106 -0.75 9.13 9.39
N TYR A 107 -1.07 8.25 10.36
CA TYR A 107 -2.44 8.06 10.85
C TYR A 107 -2.99 9.30 11.57
N VAL A 108 -2.14 10.02 12.29
CA VAL A 108 -2.53 11.22 13.06
C VAL A 108 -2.82 12.36 12.10
N VAL A 109 -4.05 12.88 12.11
CA VAL A 109 -4.56 13.88 11.15
C VAL A 109 -3.63 15.07 10.96
N ASP A 110 -3.19 15.72 12.04
CA ASP A 110 -2.33 16.91 11.95
C ASP A 110 -0.98 16.61 11.26
N LYS A 111 -0.41 15.43 11.56
CA LYS A 111 0.83 14.97 10.93
C LYS A 111 0.61 14.63 9.45
N ALA A 112 -0.53 14.02 9.11
CA ALA A 112 -0.87 13.72 7.74
C ALA A 112 -1.06 14.99 6.90
N VAL A 113 -1.80 15.98 7.43
CA VAL A 113 -1.97 17.29 6.80
C VAL A 113 -0.62 17.96 6.59
N GLU A 114 0.25 17.96 7.61
CA GLU A 114 1.59 18.56 7.51
C GLU A 114 2.45 17.89 6.43
N VAL A 115 2.38 16.57 6.31
CA VAL A 115 3.14 15.81 5.30
C VAL A 115 2.60 16.03 3.89
N LEU A 116 1.30 16.29 3.74
CA LEU A 116 0.64 16.38 2.43
C LEU A 116 0.47 17.81 1.91
N LYS A 117 0.66 18.84 2.75
CA LYS A 117 0.35 20.24 2.45
C LYS A 117 1.07 20.82 1.25
N ASP A 118 2.29 20.34 0.97
CA ASP A 118 3.17 20.91 -0.05
C ASP A 118 3.00 20.25 -1.43
N PHE A 119 2.26 19.14 -1.53
CA PHE A 119 2.03 18.48 -2.81
C PHE A 119 0.92 19.16 -3.60
N ASP A 120 1.24 19.59 -4.81
CA ASP A 120 0.29 20.23 -5.74
C ASP A 120 -0.44 19.21 -6.62
N THR A 121 0.18 18.07 -6.89
CA THR A 121 -0.38 16.99 -7.72
C THR A 121 -0.11 15.63 -7.08
N ILE A 122 -1.13 14.78 -6.98
CA ILE A 122 -1.02 13.41 -6.47
C ILE A 122 -1.52 12.45 -7.53
N ILE A 123 -0.61 11.60 -8.02
CA ILE A 123 -0.94 10.49 -8.91
C ILE A 123 -1.26 9.27 -8.07
N ILE A 124 -2.45 8.69 -8.26
CA ILE A 124 -2.95 7.55 -7.48
C ILE A 124 -2.85 6.27 -8.31
N ILE A 125 -2.20 5.25 -7.76
CA ILE A 125 -2.06 3.93 -8.37
C ILE A 125 -2.46 2.85 -7.36
N GLY A 126 -3.64 2.26 -7.53
CA GLY A 126 -4.15 1.22 -6.63
C GLY A 126 -4.43 1.69 -5.19
N ALA A 127 -4.46 2.98 -4.95
CA ALA A 127 -4.73 3.60 -3.66
C ALA A 127 -6.04 4.39 -3.68
N ARG A 128 -6.37 5.02 -2.57
CA ARG A 128 -7.51 5.94 -2.43
C ARG A 128 -6.99 7.33 -2.07
N ARG A 129 -7.82 8.35 -2.31
CA ARG A 129 -7.51 9.70 -1.85
C ARG A 129 -7.33 9.72 -0.33
N PRO A 130 -6.31 10.41 0.20
CA PRO A 130 -6.06 10.49 1.62
C PRO A 130 -7.20 11.20 2.36
N VAL A 131 -7.83 10.52 3.30
CA VAL A 131 -8.86 11.06 4.19
C VAL A 131 -8.57 10.66 5.63
N ALA A 132 -9.09 11.43 6.58
CA ALA A 132 -9.02 11.06 7.99
C ALA A 132 -9.78 9.75 8.23
N PHE A 133 -9.21 8.85 9.02
CA PHE A 133 -9.80 7.53 9.27
C PHE A 133 -11.14 7.64 10.03
N PHE A 134 -11.26 8.61 10.92
CA PHE A 134 -12.48 8.94 11.62
C PHE A 134 -12.80 10.43 11.51
N ALA A 135 -14.06 10.79 11.66
CA ALA A 135 -14.52 12.17 11.79
C ALA A 135 -14.17 12.71 13.20
N TYR A 136 -12.93 13.15 13.36
CA TYR A 136 -12.47 13.73 14.62
C TYR A 136 -13.02 15.15 14.81
N PRO A 137 -13.48 15.52 16.02
CA PRO A 137 -13.88 16.89 16.31
C PRO A 137 -12.77 17.89 16.01
N ASN A 138 -13.11 18.99 15.33
CA ASN A 138 -12.19 20.07 14.99
C ASN A 138 -10.98 19.66 14.14
N LYS A 139 -11.07 18.57 13.39
CA LYS A 139 -10.05 18.11 12.43
C LYS A 139 -10.64 18.02 11.02
N PRO A 140 -9.85 18.28 9.97
CA PRO A 140 -10.32 18.11 8.60
C PRO A 140 -10.53 16.63 8.26
N GLY A 141 -11.57 16.33 7.48
CA GLY A 141 -11.79 15.01 6.91
C GLY A 141 -10.89 14.75 5.68
N VAL A 142 -10.62 15.78 4.89
CA VAL A 142 -9.68 15.77 3.76
C VAL A 142 -8.31 16.20 4.26
N LEU A 143 -7.28 15.45 3.89
CA LEU A 143 -5.92 15.64 4.44
C LEU A 143 -5.00 16.49 3.57
N THR A 144 -5.49 16.90 2.39
CA THR A 144 -4.74 17.72 1.41
C THR A 144 -5.33 19.12 1.32
N GLN A 145 -4.60 20.02 0.68
CA GLN A 145 -5.13 21.34 0.32
C GLN A 145 -6.24 21.22 -0.73
N ASP A 146 -7.17 22.17 -0.75
CA ASP A 146 -8.24 22.23 -1.75
C ASP A 146 -7.69 22.40 -3.18
N SER A 147 -6.51 23.00 -3.30
CA SER A 147 -5.81 23.21 -4.58
C SER A 147 -5.06 21.99 -5.08
N THR A 148 -4.90 20.93 -4.26
CA THR A 148 -4.18 19.72 -4.64
C THR A 148 -4.94 18.99 -5.75
N LYS A 149 -4.30 18.78 -6.89
CA LYS A 149 -4.84 18.02 -8.02
C LYS A 149 -4.66 16.53 -7.77
N PHE A 150 -5.69 15.76 -8.05
CA PHE A 150 -5.63 14.30 -8.01
C PHE A 150 -5.82 13.72 -9.40
N PHE A 151 -4.94 12.82 -9.79
CA PHE A 151 -5.07 12.04 -11.01
C PHE A 151 -5.03 10.55 -10.66
N GLU A 152 -6.14 9.84 -10.88
CA GLU A 152 -6.20 8.39 -10.71
C GLU A 152 -5.73 7.71 -11.98
N LEU A 153 -4.50 7.19 -11.96
CA LEU A 153 -3.92 6.45 -13.08
C LEU A 153 -4.46 5.02 -13.15
N ALA A 154 -4.58 4.37 -12.00
CA ALA A 154 -5.17 3.02 -11.93
C ALA A 154 -5.88 2.82 -10.59
N SER A 155 -7.08 2.24 -10.64
CA SER A 155 -7.82 1.78 -9.47
C SER A 155 -7.34 0.40 -9.01
N ILE A 156 -7.78 -0.03 -7.84
CA ILE A 156 -7.45 -1.37 -7.31
C ILE A 156 -8.01 -2.54 -8.14
N SER A 157 -8.94 -2.29 -9.05
CA SER A 157 -9.55 -3.30 -9.93
C SER A 157 -8.93 -3.35 -11.32
N ASP A 158 -8.04 -2.41 -11.64
CA ASP A 158 -7.34 -2.37 -12.92
C ASP A 158 -6.11 -3.32 -12.92
N ASP A 159 -5.57 -3.59 -14.10
CA ASP A 159 -4.31 -4.31 -14.25
C ASP A 159 -3.14 -3.40 -13.94
N ILE A 160 -2.85 -3.27 -12.64
CA ILE A 160 -1.80 -2.36 -12.13
C ILE A 160 -0.42 -2.76 -12.66
N THR A 161 -0.14 -4.05 -12.79
CA THR A 161 1.16 -4.52 -13.29
C THR A 161 1.42 -4.03 -14.69
N THR A 162 0.46 -4.18 -15.61
CA THR A 162 0.57 -3.66 -16.99
C THR A 162 0.71 -2.13 -17.00
N VAL A 163 -0.05 -1.42 -16.16
CA VAL A 163 0.05 0.04 -16.05
C VAL A 163 1.44 0.48 -15.60
N VAL A 164 2.00 -0.19 -14.59
CA VAL A 164 3.34 0.13 -14.05
C VAL A 164 4.42 -0.17 -15.10
N GLU A 165 4.27 -1.24 -15.87
CA GLU A 165 5.17 -1.57 -16.97
C GLU A 165 5.17 -0.48 -18.04
N GLU A 166 3.99 -0.17 -18.59
CA GLU A 166 3.87 0.87 -19.62
C GLU A 166 4.33 2.26 -19.13
N LEU A 167 3.99 2.64 -17.91
CA LEU A 167 4.47 3.89 -17.31
C LEU A 167 6.00 3.94 -17.24
N SER A 168 6.60 2.85 -16.78
CA SER A 168 8.04 2.72 -16.62
C SER A 168 8.79 2.79 -17.97
N ASP A 169 8.26 2.10 -18.98
CA ASP A 169 8.84 2.08 -20.33
C ASP A 169 8.76 3.47 -20.97
N ARG A 170 7.63 4.16 -20.87
CA ARG A 170 7.42 5.50 -21.46
C ARG A 170 8.25 6.57 -20.79
N ILE A 171 8.40 6.52 -19.47
CA ILE A 171 9.27 7.43 -18.72
C ILE A 171 10.75 7.11 -18.98
N GLY A 172 11.07 5.88 -19.38
CA GLY A 172 12.43 5.44 -19.64
C GLY A 172 13.25 5.33 -18.36
N ILE A 173 12.80 4.48 -17.42
CA ILE A 173 13.51 4.24 -16.16
C ILE A 173 14.89 3.62 -16.40
N SER A 174 15.85 3.95 -15.53
CA SER A 174 17.18 3.38 -15.56
C SER A 174 17.24 1.99 -14.92
N ASN A 175 18.33 1.24 -15.21
CA ASN A 175 18.63 -0.01 -14.52
C ASN A 175 19.25 0.18 -13.13
N ASN A 176 19.42 1.43 -12.68
CA ASN A 176 20.01 1.73 -11.39
C ASN A 176 19.13 1.24 -10.25
N ILE A 177 19.76 1.01 -9.10
CA ILE A 177 19.07 0.70 -7.85
C ILE A 177 18.31 1.96 -7.40
N PRO A 178 17.02 1.87 -7.05
CA PRO A 178 16.26 3.00 -6.55
C PRO A 178 16.88 3.61 -5.28
N SER A 179 16.79 4.93 -5.15
CA SER A 179 17.34 5.66 -3.99
C SER A 179 16.68 5.25 -2.67
N THR A 180 15.45 4.76 -2.74
CA THR A 180 14.60 4.37 -1.60
C THR A 180 14.76 2.91 -1.17
N ILE A 181 15.71 2.16 -1.74
CA ILE A 181 16.00 0.79 -1.28
C ILE A 181 16.51 0.79 0.15
N SER A 182 15.90 -0.06 1.00
CA SER A 182 16.36 -0.30 2.37
C SER A 182 17.71 -1.03 2.36
N LYS A 183 18.66 -0.51 3.10
CA LYS A 183 19.92 -1.19 3.37
C LYS A 183 19.72 -2.21 4.48
N PHE A 184 20.55 -3.26 4.48
CA PHE A 184 20.61 -4.20 5.58
C PHE A 184 21.20 -3.49 6.79
N ASP A 185 20.38 -3.32 7.84
CA ASP A 185 20.75 -2.62 9.07
C ASP A 185 19.94 -3.20 10.22
N ILE A 186 20.55 -4.14 10.92
CA ILE A 186 19.92 -4.82 12.06
C ILE A 186 20.25 -4.06 13.34
N PRO A 187 19.24 -3.59 14.10
CA PRO A 187 19.47 -2.90 15.34
C PRO A 187 20.09 -3.84 16.39
N ASP A 188 20.92 -3.28 17.27
CA ASP A 188 21.39 -3.99 18.45
C ASP A 188 20.23 -4.34 19.37
N ILE A 189 20.28 -5.54 19.97
CA ILE A 189 19.28 -5.95 20.95
C ILE A 189 19.44 -5.11 22.22
N PRO A 190 18.44 -4.28 22.57
CA PRO A 190 18.56 -3.39 23.73
C PRO A 190 18.54 -4.18 25.04
N LYS A 191 19.21 -3.63 26.05
CA LYS A 191 19.18 -4.13 27.43
C LYS A 191 18.29 -3.21 28.28
N GLY A 192 17.65 -3.79 29.30
CA GLY A 192 16.83 -3.04 30.25
C GLY A 192 15.33 -3.32 30.13
N PRO A 193 14.46 -2.42 30.63
CA PRO A 193 13.01 -2.65 30.66
C PRO A 193 12.39 -2.64 29.26
N ILE A 194 11.38 -3.49 29.08
CA ILE A 194 10.62 -3.56 27.83
C ILE A 194 9.75 -2.30 27.71
N ASN A 195 9.85 -1.65 26.55
CA ASN A 195 8.99 -0.56 26.11
C ASN A 195 8.75 -0.68 24.59
N PRO A 196 7.84 0.10 23.98
CA PRO A 196 7.56 -0.01 22.55
C PRO A 196 8.80 0.14 21.66
N MET A 197 9.72 1.03 22.01
CA MET A 197 10.95 1.23 21.26
C MET A 197 11.86 0.00 21.33
N SER A 198 12.16 -0.47 22.55
CA SER A 198 13.02 -1.64 22.75
C SER A 198 12.43 -2.90 22.13
N LEU A 199 11.10 -3.06 22.17
CA LEU A 199 10.42 -4.18 21.53
C LEU A 199 10.55 -4.12 20.00
N GLY A 200 10.39 -2.96 19.40
CA GLY A 200 10.58 -2.77 17.96
C GLY A 200 12.01 -3.07 17.50
N MET A 201 13.02 -2.68 18.30
CA MET A 201 14.43 -3.03 18.02
C MET A 201 14.67 -4.54 18.10
N VAL A 202 14.09 -5.22 19.11
CA VAL A 202 14.17 -6.68 19.21
C VAL A 202 13.51 -7.36 18.01
N LEU A 203 12.34 -6.90 17.59
CA LEU A 203 11.69 -7.39 16.37
C LEU A 203 12.59 -7.17 15.14
N GLY A 204 13.14 -5.96 14.98
CA GLY A 204 14.07 -5.65 13.89
C GLY A 204 15.29 -6.56 13.85
N ALA A 205 15.81 -6.93 15.03
CA ALA A 205 16.97 -7.82 15.16
C ALA A 205 16.66 -9.30 14.87
N LEU A 206 15.45 -9.76 15.18
CA LEU A 206 15.13 -11.19 15.23
C LEU A 206 14.20 -11.67 14.10
N ILE A 207 13.63 -10.78 13.28
CA ILE A 207 12.79 -11.19 12.15
C ILE A 207 13.62 -12.05 11.20
N PRO A 208 13.25 -13.33 10.97
CA PRO A 208 13.96 -14.16 10.01
C PRO A 208 13.61 -13.78 8.57
N GLU A 209 14.47 -14.19 7.65
CA GLU A 209 14.23 -14.00 6.23
C GLU A 209 12.93 -14.71 5.79
N ASN A 210 12.15 -14.02 4.92
CA ASN A 210 10.87 -14.49 4.41
C ASN A 210 9.78 -14.68 5.48
N ALA A 211 9.93 -14.06 6.66
CA ALA A 211 8.87 -14.07 7.67
C ALA A 211 7.61 -13.36 7.17
N ILE A 212 6.46 -13.78 7.67
CA ILE A 212 5.18 -13.08 7.53
C ILE A 212 4.87 -12.44 8.88
N ILE A 213 4.82 -11.12 8.91
CA ILE A 213 4.47 -10.34 10.10
C ILE A 213 3.01 -9.92 9.99
N VAL A 214 2.20 -10.33 10.95
CA VAL A 214 0.81 -9.90 11.05
C VAL A 214 0.71 -8.84 12.14
N ASP A 215 0.48 -7.59 11.73
CA ASP A 215 0.49 -6.43 12.61
C ASP A 215 -0.93 -6.00 12.98
N GLU A 216 -1.28 -6.22 14.22
CA GLU A 216 -2.52 -5.78 14.87
C GLU A 216 -2.25 -4.84 16.07
N SER A 217 -1.04 -4.34 16.18
CA SER A 217 -0.55 -3.66 17.38
C SER A 217 -1.09 -2.23 17.60
N VAL A 218 -1.81 -1.68 16.66
CA VAL A 218 -2.52 -0.38 16.60
C VAL A 218 -1.78 0.80 17.27
N THR A 219 -1.60 0.81 18.58
CA THR A 219 -0.93 1.88 19.35
C THR A 219 0.50 1.57 19.73
N THR A 220 0.72 0.42 20.33
CA THR A 220 2.04 0.02 20.86
C THR A 220 3.07 -0.17 19.75
N GLY A 221 2.65 -0.71 18.61
CA GLY A 221 3.53 -1.05 17.49
C GLY A 221 3.68 0.01 16.40
N ARG A 222 3.26 1.26 16.63
CA ARG A 222 3.33 2.32 15.60
C ARG A 222 4.68 2.46 14.95
N GLU A 223 5.76 2.27 15.72
CA GLU A 223 7.13 2.41 15.25
C GLU A 223 7.73 1.08 14.73
N PHE A 224 7.11 -0.07 15.00
CA PHE A 224 7.64 -1.39 14.61
C PHE A 224 7.87 -1.48 13.10
N PHE A 225 6.96 -0.93 12.33
CA PHE A 225 7.08 -0.89 10.88
C PHE A 225 8.37 -0.18 10.42
N TYR A 226 8.73 0.93 11.03
CA TYR A 226 9.93 1.68 10.66
C TYR A 226 11.21 1.02 11.20
N GLN A 227 11.17 0.50 12.41
CA GLN A 227 12.30 -0.15 13.07
C GLN A 227 12.72 -1.48 12.40
N THR A 228 11.82 -2.09 11.63
CA THR A 228 12.09 -3.32 10.88
C THR A 228 12.48 -3.07 9.42
N SER A 229 12.66 -1.82 9.00
CA SER A 229 12.96 -1.50 7.59
C SER A 229 14.30 -2.03 7.11
N GLY A 230 15.30 -2.14 7.98
CA GLY A 230 16.61 -2.71 7.68
C GLY A 230 16.76 -4.20 8.00
N SER A 231 15.74 -4.86 8.53
CA SER A 231 15.74 -6.28 8.86
C SER A 231 15.82 -7.17 7.63
N HIS A 232 15.93 -8.47 7.81
CA HIS A 232 15.82 -9.42 6.70
C HIS A 232 14.53 -9.19 5.88
N PRO A 233 14.51 -9.50 4.58
CA PRO A 233 13.31 -9.38 3.74
C PRO A 233 12.14 -10.16 4.33
N HIS A 234 10.99 -9.51 4.45
CA HIS A 234 9.79 -10.08 5.04
C HIS A 234 8.53 -9.46 4.46
N THR A 235 7.39 -10.11 4.66
CA THR A 235 6.08 -9.60 4.29
C THR A 235 5.36 -9.05 5.52
N TRP A 236 4.76 -7.87 5.38
CA TRP A 236 4.00 -7.21 6.44
C TRP A 236 2.52 -7.14 6.08
N LEU A 237 1.68 -7.71 6.92
CA LEU A 237 0.21 -7.68 6.81
C LEU A 237 -0.35 -6.77 7.89
N ASN A 238 -1.22 -5.84 7.52
CA ASN A 238 -1.90 -4.96 8.46
C ASN A 238 -3.39 -5.28 8.57
N ASN A 239 -3.97 -4.94 9.72
CA ASN A 239 -5.40 -4.97 9.96
C ASN A 239 -6.11 -3.83 9.22
N CYS A 240 -6.43 -4.02 7.95
CA CYS A 240 -7.18 -3.06 7.15
C CYS A 240 -8.54 -2.73 7.79
N GLY A 241 -8.93 -1.43 7.71
CA GLY A 241 -10.20 -0.97 8.26
C GLY A 241 -10.24 -0.90 9.79
N GLY A 242 -9.11 -1.05 10.51
CA GLY A 242 -9.06 -1.04 11.96
C GLY A 242 -9.74 -2.23 12.63
N SER A 243 -9.93 -3.32 11.89
CA SER A 243 -10.58 -4.55 12.38
C SER A 243 -9.61 -5.34 13.24
N ILE A 244 -9.73 -5.25 14.56
CA ILE A 244 -8.94 -6.03 15.53
C ILE A 244 -9.48 -7.46 15.65
N GLY A 245 -8.64 -8.40 16.13
CA GLY A 245 -8.93 -9.84 16.15
C GLY A 245 -8.50 -10.58 14.87
N PHE A 246 -7.82 -9.88 13.99
CA PHE A 246 -7.33 -10.39 12.71
C PHE A 246 -6.06 -11.25 12.84
N GLY A 247 -5.17 -10.91 13.77
CA GLY A 247 -3.84 -11.49 13.85
C GLY A 247 -3.79 -12.98 14.19
N MET A 248 -4.77 -13.50 14.93
CA MET A 248 -4.82 -14.92 15.30
C MET A 248 -5.32 -15.85 14.18
N PRO A 249 -6.33 -15.48 13.39
CA PRO A 249 -6.87 -16.35 12.34
C PRO A 249 -6.14 -16.28 10.99
N VAL A 250 -5.21 -15.37 10.79
CA VAL A 250 -4.47 -15.17 9.52
C VAL A 250 -3.30 -16.14 9.33
#